data_a5d406435bfd32e4e0860424a42aa661
#
_entry.id   a5d406435bfd32e4e0860424a42aa661
#
_cell.length_a   1.000
_cell.length_b   1.000
_cell.length_c   1.000
_cell.angle_alpha   90.00
_cell.angle_beta   90.00
_cell.angle_gamma   90.00
#
_symmetry.space_group_name_H-M   'P 1'
#
loop_
_entity.id
_entity.type
_entity.pdbx_description
1 polymer ?
#
loop_
_entity_poly.entity_id
_entity_poly.type
_entity_poly.pdbx_seq_one_letter_code
_entity_poly.pdbx_strand_id
1 'polypeptide(L)'
;MTDLIFEKMTEQHIPRVAELEKQCFSTPWSENALSEELSNNFARFIVALSNGEIVGYIGSHNVLGEVYITNVAVFPEYRKNGVMGRLIEFAL
;
A
#
# COMPACT_ATOMS: atom_id res chain seq x y z
N MET A 1 -12.89 -12.91 4.65
CA MET A 1 -12.76 -11.48 4.33
C MET A 1 -13.64 -11.18 3.16
N THR A 2 -14.72 -10.48 3.40
CA THR A 2 -15.76 -10.34 2.41
C THR A 2 -15.71 -9.02 1.66
N ASP A 3 -15.37 -7.94 2.34
CA ASP A 3 -15.45 -6.62 1.72
C ASP A 3 -14.11 -5.89 1.78
N LEU A 4 -13.41 -5.88 0.65
CA LEU A 4 -12.21 -5.09 0.51
C LEU A 4 -12.55 -3.79 -0.21
N ILE A 5 -12.08 -2.68 0.35
CA ILE A 5 -12.21 -1.37 -0.25
C ILE A 5 -10.81 -0.88 -0.56
N PHE A 6 -10.61 -0.35 -1.76
CA PHE A 6 -9.33 0.18 -2.20
C PHE A 6 -9.42 1.68 -2.30
N GLU A 7 -8.52 2.39 -1.62
CA GLU A 7 -8.52 3.84 -1.59
C GLU A 7 -7.12 4.38 -1.81
N LYS A 8 -7.04 5.57 -2.37
CA LYS A 8 -5.77 6.28 -2.48
C LYS A 8 -5.24 6.54 -1.06
N MET A 9 -3.96 6.28 -0.84
CA MET A 9 -3.34 6.53 0.46
C MET A 9 -3.33 8.04 0.77
N THR A 10 -3.68 8.39 2.00
CA THR A 10 -3.64 9.75 2.49
C THR A 10 -2.78 9.81 3.74
N GLU A 11 -2.55 11.03 4.24
CA GLU A 11 -1.77 11.22 5.47
C GLU A 11 -2.33 10.43 6.65
N GLN A 12 -3.64 10.25 6.69
CA GLN A 12 -4.27 9.50 7.79
C GLN A 12 -3.89 8.03 7.80
N HIS A 13 -3.54 7.47 6.65
CA HIS A 13 -3.16 6.07 6.53
C HIS A 13 -1.70 5.81 6.89
N ILE A 14 -0.86 6.83 6.88
CA ILE A 14 0.59 6.67 6.98
C ILE A 14 1.07 5.96 8.24
N PRO A 15 0.57 6.31 9.45
CA PRO A 15 1.06 5.61 10.66
C PRO A 15 0.85 4.10 10.58
N ARG A 16 -0.30 3.67 10.08
CA ARG A 16 -0.60 2.24 10.00
C ARG A 16 0.19 1.56 8.89
N VAL A 17 0.39 2.26 7.76
CA VAL A 17 1.20 1.74 6.67
C VAL A 17 2.66 1.61 7.10
N ALA A 18 3.17 2.58 7.86
CA ALA A 18 4.53 2.51 8.38
C ALA A 18 4.71 1.33 9.33
N GLU A 19 3.69 1.02 10.13
CA GLU A 19 3.73 -0.16 11.00
C GLU A 19 3.73 -1.44 10.17
N LEU A 20 2.94 -1.49 9.12
CA LEU A 20 2.91 -2.62 8.20
C LEU A 20 4.30 -2.85 7.58
N GLU A 21 4.97 -1.76 7.19
CA GLU A 21 6.32 -1.83 6.66
C GLU A 21 7.28 -2.47 7.66
N LYS A 22 7.18 -2.08 8.92
CA LYS A 22 8.05 -2.63 9.96
C LYS A 22 7.84 -4.13 10.17
N GLN A 23 6.62 -4.60 9.97
CA GLN A 23 6.34 -6.02 10.13
C GLN A 23 6.79 -6.85 8.93
N CYS A 24 6.84 -6.27 7.76
CA CYS A 24 7.09 -7.01 6.53
C CYS A 24 8.51 -6.88 6.00
N PHE A 25 9.25 -5.84 6.36
CA PHE A 25 10.55 -5.55 5.76
C PHE A 25 11.59 -5.23 6.81
N SER A 26 12.83 -5.67 6.55
CA SER A 26 13.96 -5.38 7.44
C SER A 26 14.41 -3.92 7.37
N THR A 27 14.17 -3.26 6.24
CA THR A 27 14.44 -1.83 6.06
C THR A 27 13.15 -1.13 5.66
N PRO A 28 12.27 -0.89 6.65
CA PRO A 28 10.95 -0.31 6.33
C PRO A 28 11.04 1.16 5.96
N TRP A 29 10.08 1.61 5.14
CA TRP A 29 9.95 3.02 4.85
C TRP A 29 9.43 3.74 6.11
N SER A 30 10.00 4.92 6.38
CA SER A 30 9.55 5.76 7.48
C SER A 30 8.26 6.49 7.12
N GLU A 31 7.61 7.05 8.15
CA GLU A 31 6.43 7.89 7.90
C GLU A 31 6.78 9.08 7.01
N ASN A 32 7.95 9.68 7.21
CA ASN A 32 8.38 10.79 6.38
C ASN A 32 8.55 10.39 4.92
N ALA A 33 9.16 9.24 4.67
CA ALA A 33 9.36 8.76 3.30
C ALA A 33 8.02 8.49 2.62
N LEU A 34 7.07 7.90 3.34
CA LEU A 34 5.74 7.65 2.81
C LEU A 34 5.01 8.96 2.54
N SER A 35 5.13 9.93 3.44
CA SER A 35 4.50 11.23 3.27
C SER A 35 5.04 11.97 2.06
N GLU A 36 6.34 11.89 1.82
CA GLU A 36 6.94 12.51 0.64
C GLU A 36 6.38 11.93 -0.66
N GLU A 37 6.09 10.63 -0.67
CA GLU A 37 5.51 10.01 -1.86
C GLU A 37 4.11 10.51 -2.19
N LEU A 38 3.37 10.99 -1.21
CA LEU A 38 2.05 11.57 -1.47
C LEU A 38 2.13 12.84 -2.31
N SER A 39 3.26 13.51 -2.31
CA SER A 39 3.50 14.71 -3.11
C SER A 39 4.13 14.42 -4.45
N ASN A 40 4.47 13.17 -4.71
CA ASN A 40 5.12 12.77 -5.95
C ASN A 40 4.06 12.49 -7.03
N ASN A 41 4.03 13.31 -8.07
CA ASN A 41 3.03 13.18 -9.13
C ASN A 41 3.13 11.88 -9.93
N PHE A 42 4.27 11.22 -9.87
CA PHE A 42 4.48 9.95 -10.58
C PHE A 42 4.20 8.73 -9.70
N ALA A 43 3.91 8.96 -8.42
CA ALA A 43 3.65 7.88 -7.48
C ALA A 43 2.15 7.66 -7.31
N ARG A 44 1.78 6.39 -7.13
CA ARG A 44 0.41 6.04 -6.81
C ARG A 44 0.45 5.02 -5.69
N PHE A 45 -0.08 5.40 -4.53
CA PHE A 45 -0.13 4.52 -3.37
C PHE A 45 -1.59 4.24 -3.04
N ILE A 46 -1.92 2.97 -2.91
CA ILE A 46 -3.28 2.49 -2.68
C ILE A 46 -3.28 1.64 -1.41
N VAL A 47 -4.25 1.84 -0.54
CA VAL A 47 -4.45 1.01 0.64
C VAL A 47 -5.66 0.12 0.43
N ALA A 48 -5.61 -1.09 0.97
CA ALA A 48 -6.74 -2.00 1.03
C ALA A 48 -7.28 -2.00 2.44
N LEU A 49 -8.59 -1.84 2.56
CA LEU A 49 -9.27 -1.75 3.84
C LEU A 49 -10.30 -2.87 3.97
N SER A 50 -10.42 -3.41 5.16
CA SER A 50 -11.47 -4.36 5.51
C SER A 50 -12.08 -3.89 6.82
N ASN A 51 -13.39 -3.61 6.81
CA ASN A 51 -14.10 -3.08 7.97
C ASN A 51 -13.43 -1.81 8.54
N GLY A 52 -12.94 -0.96 7.67
CA GLY A 52 -12.32 0.30 8.06
C GLY A 52 -10.87 0.20 8.50
N GLU A 53 -10.30 -1.00 8.51
CA GLU A 53 -8.90 -1.21 8.91
C GLU A 53 -8.03 -1.51 7.72
N ILE A 54 -6.82 -0.95 7.71
CA ILE A 54 -5.86 -1.21 6.65
C ILE A 54 -5.36 -2.65 6.80
N VAL A 55 -5.48 -3.43 5.72
CA VAL A 55 -4.99 -4.81 5.70
C VAL A 55 -3.78 -4.97 4.80
N GLY A 56 -3.56 -4.02 3.89
CA GLY A 56 -2.41 -4.05 3.00
C GLY A 56 -2.30 -2.76 2.20
N TYR A 57 -1.22 -2.63 1.44
CA TYR A 57 -1.05 -1.48 0.57
C TYR A 57 -0.11 -1.82 -0.58
N ILE A 58 -0.17 -0.99 -1.62
CA ILE A 58 0.75 -1.10 -2.75
C ILE A 58 1.18 0.30 -3.16
N GLY A 59 2.48 0.45 -3.46
CA GLY A 59 3.02 1.65 -4.03
C GLY A 59 3.56 1.39 -5.42
N SER A 60 3.36 2.32 -6.33
CA SER A 60 3.85 2.21 -7.69
C SER A 60 4.27 3.57 -8.21
N HIS A 61 5.17 3.56 -9.19
CA HIS A 61 5.60 4.75 -9.92
C HIS A 61 5.28 4.56 -11.40
N ASN A 62 4.75 5.60 -12.02
CA ASN A 62 4.50 5.61 -13.46
C ASN A 62 5.58 6.45 -14.11
N VAL A 63 6.43 5.82 -14.89
CA VAL A 63 7.54 6.46 -15.56
C VAL A 63 7.44 6.20 -17.07
N LEU A 64 7.26 7.26 -17.84
CA LEU A 64 7.16 7.17 -19.30
C LEU A 64 6.12 6.15 -19.78
N GLY A 65 5.00 6.11 -19.09
CA GLY A 65 3.89 5.22 -19.46
C GLY A 65 4.02 3.81 -18.92
N GLU A 66 5.07 3.50 -18.17
CA GLU A 66 5.25 2.20 -17.56
C GLU A 66 5.04 2.27 -16.06
N VAL A 67 4.36 1.26 -15.51
CA VAL A 67 4.07 1.19 -14.08
C VAL A 67 5.07 0.25 -13.41
N TYR A 68 5.80 0.78 -12.43
CA TYR A 68 6.75 0.00 -11.63
C TYR A 68 6.22 -0.11 -10.22
N ILE A 69 6.02 -1.34 -9.75
CA ILE A 69 5.61 -1.56 -8.36
C ILE A 69 6.84 -1.40 -7.48
N THR A 70 6.78 -0.45 -6.55
CA THR A 70 7.90 -0.17 -5.66
C THR A 70 7.82 -1.00 -4.39
N ASN A 71 6.62 -1.21 -3.87
CA ASN A 71 6.42 -2.02 -2.69
C ASN A 71 4.97 -2.50 -2.60
N VAL A 72 4.80 -3.67 -2.03
CA VAL A 72 3.48 -4.23 -1.76
C VAL A 72 3.59 -5.05 -0.48
N ALA A 73 2.65 -4.89 0.43
CA ALA A 73 2.67 -5.59 1.69
C ALA A 73 1.26 -5.82 2.20
N VAL A 74 1.07 -6.94 2.88
CA VAL A 74 -0.20 -7.33 3.51
C VAL A 74 0.12 -7.79 4.92
N PHE A 75 -0.66 -7.33 5.91
CA PHE A 75 -0.48 -7.78 7.28
C PHE A 75 -0.58 -9.31 7.35
N PRO A 76 0.26 -9.98 8.16
CA PRO A 76 0.29 -11.46 8.19
C PRO A 76 -1.07 -12.12 8.40
N GLU A 77 -1.91 -11.54 9.25
CA GLU A 77 -3.21 -12.13 9.56
C GLU A 77 -4.19 -12.09 8.38
N TYR A 78 -3.89 -11.31 7.35
CA TYR A 78 -4.76 -11.19 6.17
C TYR A 78 -4.16 -11.84 4.93
N ARG A 79 -3.00 -12.47 5.06
CA ARG A 79 -2.39 -13.19 3.94
C ARG A 79 -3.23 -14.42 3.61
N LYS A 80 -3.09 -14.92 2.37
CA LYS A 80 -3.84 -16.06 1.85
C LYS A 80 -5.32 -15.78 1.59
N ASN A 81 -5.70 -14.49 1.64
CA ASN A 81 -7.07 -14.08 1.30
C ASN A 81 -7.13 -13.36 -0.04
N GLY A 82 -6.06 -13.42 -0.82
CA GLY A 82 -6.02 -12.82 -2.14
C GLY A 82 -5.85 -11.30 -2.15
N VAL A 83 -5.54 -10.69 -1.01
CA VAL A 83 -5.41 -9.23 -0.91
C VAL A 83 -4.29 -8.72 -1.80
N MET A 84 -3.12 -9.37 -1.76
CA MET A 84 -1.97 -8.93 -2.55
C MET A 84 -2.27 -8.97 -4.04
N GLY A 85 -2.88 -10.06 -4.52
CA GLY A 85 -3.24 -10.16 -5.94
C GLY A 85 -4.21 -9.09 -6.38
N ARG A 86 -5.20 -8.78 -5.53
CA ARG A 86 -6.17 -7.73 -5.84
C ARG A 86 -5.54 -6.35 -5.82
N LEU A 87 -4.59 -6.10 -4.90
CA LEU A 87 -3.86 -4.83 -4.89
C LEU A 87 -3.07 -4.66 -6.18
N ILE A 88 -2.38 -5.70 -6.62
CA ILE A 88 -1.60 -5.65 -7.85
C ILE A 88 -2.51 -5.37 -9.05
N GLU A 89 -3.62 -6.08 -9.14
CA GLU A 89 -4.59 -5.84 -10.21
C GLU A 89 -5.11 -4.40 -10.21
N PHE A 90 -5.38 -3.87 -9.02
CA PHE A 90 -5.89 -2.51 -8.89
C PHE A 90 -4.85 -1.47 -9.32
N ALA A 91 -3.56 -1.73 -9.06
CA ALA A 91 -2.48 -0.82 -9.41
C ALA A 91 -2.17 -0.81 -10.90
N LEU A 92 -2.40 -1.92 -11.57
CA LEU A 92 -2.14 -2.06 -13.00
C LEU A 92 -3.37 -1.70 -13.81
#